data_66663c23cc0b65ac25eb80a19eb8be16
#
_entry.id   66663c23cc0b65ac25eb80a19eb8be16
#
_cell.length_a   1.000
_cell.length_b   1.000
_cell.length_c   1.000
_cell.angle_alpha   90.00
_cell.angle_beta   90.00
_cell.angle_gamma   90.00
#
_symmetry.space_group_name_H-M   'P 1'
#
loop_
_entity.id
_entity.type
_entity.pdbx_description
1 polymer ?
#
loop_
_entity_poly.entity_id
_entity_poly.type
_entity_poly.pdbx_seq_one_letter_code
_entity_poly.pdbx_strand_id
1 'polypeptide(L)'
;MIRSTQYTLNARLYERLPRRTFLPFACLLLALTSVAAQSEQAHTKDISGTWVAKTQTPMGDLEIVYELKVQNGRITGTQRLPFGDAPIVASKFDGDRFELTIELESFGDTQKATAKGKIVGDTLEIAPAFPKPPEGAGGPGGAPPAMFSSSMVFHRGKPTPSNRAPAVDYNSLPKIQLPALHSVLYNGLAATPPMGWNSWNKFHTNITDRTIREIANAMASSGMRDAGYQYLIIDDGWQGQRDDSGRLQPNSNFPDMKALADYVHSKGLKLGIYSSPGPRTCGGFEGSYGQEEMDAKTWAAWGIDYLKYDWCSASRVWKDRQMQAVYQRMGDALRATGRQIVFALCQYGRANVGDWGASVGANSWRTTGDISDSWVSMSSIGFSQSSWAPFARPGHWNDPDMLEVGNGGMSTTEYRTHFTLWAILAAPLIAGNDLRNMSPEIMGILTKKEVIAVNQDKLGRAGERLSKNGDVEVWVRSLDAGAYAVAFFNRGLTPAPGSLRWTSLEIDHTPKVRDLWQHVDVPSSADGFTVSVPGHDVVLIRVSP
;
A
#
# COMPACT_ATOMS: atom_id res chain seq x y z
N MET A 1 50.40 -13.34 -28.20
CA MET A 1 51.51 -14.00 -27.46
C MET A 1 50.88 -14.80 -26.35
N ILE A 2 50.73 -16.14 -26.55
CA ILE A 2 51.54 -17.22 -25.94
C ILE A 2 51.19 -17.37 -24.43
N ARG A 3 50.77 -18.48 -23.87
CA ARG A 3 50.61 -19.95 -24.14
C ARG A 3 49.66 -20.49 -23.05
N SER A 4 48.71 -21.25 -23.34
CA SER A 4 48.42 -22.69 -23.17
C SER A 4 49.40 -23.55 -22.33
N THR A 5 48.86 -24.29 -21.36
CA THR A 5 49.34 -25.67 -21.14
C THR A 5 48.24 -26.52 -20.50
N GLN A 6 47.77 -27.50 -21.25
CA GLN A 6 47.11 -28.73 -20.82
C GLN A 6 48.12 -29.68 -20.19
N TYR A 7 47.71 -30.52 -19.26
CA TYR A 7 48.22 -31.87 -19.12
C TYR A 7 47.13 -32.89 -18.81
N THR A 8 47.13 -33.90 -19.61
CA THR A 8 46.25 -35.07 -19.67
C THR A 8 46.88 -36.30 -19.02
N LEU A 9 46.04 -37.27 -18.66
CA LEU A 9 46.15 -38.73 -18.63
C LEU A 9 47.14 -39.40 -17.65
N ASN A 10 46.69 -40.40 -16.93
CA ASN A 10 46.81 -41.81 -17.37
C ASN A 10 46.08 -42.79 -16.43
N ALA A 11 45.62 -43.82 -17.09
CA ALA A 11 44.82 -44.96 -16.64
C ALA A 11 45.70 -46.21 -16.37
N ARG A 12 45.04 -47.27 -15.94
CA ARG A 12 45.35 -48.70 -15.98
C ARG A 12 46.01 -49.30 -14.71
N LEU A 13 45.77 -50.53 -14.29
CA LEU A 13 45.17 -51.77 -14.85
C LEU A 13 45.12 -52.84 -13.76
N TYR A 14 44.11 -53.75 -13.79
CA TYR A 14 44.14 -55.21 -13.54
C TYR A 14 44.70 -55.75 -12.20
N GLU A 15 44.18 -56.80 -11.56
CA GLU A 15 43.78 -58.16 -11.94
C GLU A 15 43.10 -58.95 -10.79
N ARG A 16 42.07 -59.71 -11.14
CA ARG A 16 41.74 -61.14 -10.96
C ARG A 16 41.79 -61.85 -9.59
N LEU A 17 40.67 -62.54 -9.39
CA LEU A 17 40.29 -63.67 -8.52
C LEU A 17 41.27 -64.87 -8.47
N PRO A 18 41.10 -65.82 -7.49
CA PRO A 18 40.21 -66.95 -7.76
C PRO A 18 39.37 -67.52 -6.54
N ARG A 19 38.39 -68.35 -6.95
CA ARG A 19 37.49 -69.23 -6.18
C ARG A 19 38.20 -70.36 -5.45
N ARG A 20 37.56 -70.87 -4.34
CA ARG A 20 37.32 -72.30 -3.98
C ARG A 20 36.51 -72.38 -2.68
N THR A 21 35.33 -72.87 -2.77
CA THR A 21 34.59 -74.10 -2.34
C THR A 21 35.04 -74.77 -1.02
N PHE A 22 34.12 -75.01 -0.11
CA PHE A 22 33.46 -76.26 0.35
C PHE A 22 32.67 -76.06 1.65
N LEU A 23 31.51 -76.64 1.68
CA LEU A 23 30.55 -76.93 2.78
C LEU A 23 31.08 -78.04 3.71
N PRO A 24 30.32 -78.52 4.72
CA PRO A 24 29.36 -77.98 5.70
C PRO A 24 29.66 -78.37 7.14
N PHE A 25 28.99 -77.92 8.17
CA PHE A 25 28.44 -78.75 9.25
C PHE A 25 27.73 -77.98 10.36
N ALA A 26 26.54 -78.49 10.66
CA ALA A 26 25.88 -78.64 11.95
C ALA A 26 25.20 -77.46 12.66
N CYS A 27 23.94 -77.64 12.76
CA CYS A 27 22.94 -77.13 13.66
C CYS A 27 23.42 -76.75 15.09
N LEU A 28 23.04 -75.56 15.54
CA LEU A 28 22.64 -75.34 16.92
C LEU A 28 21.49 -74.32 16.96
N LEU A 29 20.31 -74.80 17.39
CA LEU A 29 19.16 -73.95 17.69
C LEU A 29 19.51 -73.02 18.87
N LEU A 30 19.44 -71.72 18.62
CA LEU A 30 19.24 -70.73 19.65
C LEU A 30 18.06 -69.86 19.23
N ALA A 31 16.98 -70.03 19.95
CA ALA A 31 15.79 -69.16 19.86
C ALA A 31 16.18 -67.76 20.31
N LEU A 32 16.41 -66.88 19.39
CA LEU A 32 16.43 -65.44 19.63
C LEU A 32 15.02 -64.89 19.38
N THR A 33 14.33 -64.59 20.48
CA THR A 33 13.11 -63.77 20.47
C THR A 33 13.42 -62.46 19.78
N SER A 34 12.97 -62.30 18.54
CA SER A 34 12.88 -61.00 17.88
C SER A 34 11.85 -60.16 18.63
N VAL A 35 12.34 -59.28 19.51
CA VAL A 35 11.56 -58.10 19.92
C VAL A 35 11.44 -57.24 18.69
N ALA A 36 10.31 -57.37 18.00
CA ALA A 36 9.89 -56.40 17.03
C ALA A 36 9.75 -55.06 17.76
N ALA A 37 10.70 -54.18 17.55
CA ALA A 37 10.52 -52.78 17.87
C ALA A 37 9.36 -52.30 16.98
N GLN A 38 8.14 -52.34 17.50
CA GLN A 38 7.06 -51.53 16.96
C GLN A 38 7.50 -50.09 17.14
N SER A 39 7.95 -49.48 16.05
CA SER A 39 7.98 -48.03 15.99
C SER A 39 6.55 -47.58 16.26
N GLU A 40 6.30 -47.04 17.45
CA GLU A 40 5.14 -46.21 17.71
C GLU A 40 5.14 -45.12 16.62
N GLN A 41 4.41 -45.35 15.54
CA GLN A 41 3.96 -44.26 14.71
C GLN A 41 3.13 -43.38 15.62
N ALA A 42 3.70 -42.30 16.13
CA ALA A 42 2.98 -41.26 16.78
C ALA A 42 1.79 -40.92 15.87
N HIS A 43 0.58 -41.27 16.30
CA HIS A 43 -0.64 -40.87 15.62
C HIS A 43 -0.71 -39.34 15.66
N THR A 44 -0.15 -38.70 14.66
CA THR A 44 -0.32 -37.26 14.46
C THR A 44 -1.80 -36.99 14.37
N LYS A 45 -2.34 -36.24 15.33
CA LYS A 45 -3.74 -35.81 15.26
C LYS A 45 -3.98 -35.12 13.95
N ASP A 46 -4.99 -35.52 13.19
CA ASP A 46 -5.31 -34.89 11.92
C ASP A 46 -5.89 -33.49 12.16
N ILE A 47 -5.09 -32.47 11.86
CA ILE A 47 -5.50 -31.06 11.90
C ILE A 47 -5.95 -30.54 10.54
N SER A 48 -6.17 -31.42 9.56
CA SER A 48 -6.73 -31.01 8.25
C SER A 48 -8.11 -30.38 8.43
N GLY A 49 -8.38 -29.32 7.69
CA GLY A 49 -9.66 -28.61 7.71
C GLY A 49 -9.49 -27.11 7.88
N THR A 50 -10.62 -26.44 8.09
CA THR A 50 -10.70 -24.99 8.24
C THR A 50 -10.77 -24.61 9.71
N TRP A 51 -9.89 -23.71 10.12
CA TRP A 51 -9.75 -23.23 11.48
C TRP A 51 -9.89 -21.72 11.53
N VAL A 52 -10.75 -21.20 12.40
CA VAL A 52 -11.11 -19.78 12.46
C VAL A 52 -10.86 -19.22 13.85
N ALA A 53 -10.23 -18.07 13.92
CA ALA A 53 -10.16 -17.24 15.12
C ALA A 53 -10.64 -15.83 14.81
N LYS A 54 -11.33 -15.20 15.77
CA LYS A 54 -11.79 -13.82 15.70
C LYS A 54 -11.27 -13.04 16.89
N THR A 55 -10.84 -11.82 16.68
CA THR A 55 -10.45 -10.89 17.73
C THR A 55 -10.84 -9.47 17.34
N GLN A 56 -11.10 -8.63 18.34
CA GLN A 56 -11.32 -7.22 18.13
C GLN A 56 -9.99 -6.48 18.11
N THR A 57 -9.84 -5.59 17.15
CA THR A 57 -8.69 -4.69 17.05
C THR A 57 -9.17 -3.24 17.02
N PRO A 58 -8.30 -2.25 17.26
CA PRO A 58 -8.65 -0.84 17.07
C PRO A 58 -9.12 -0.50 15.63
N MET A 59 -8.77 -1.36 14.66
CA MET A 59 -9.19 -1.24 13.25
C MET A 59 -10.45 -2.06 12.92
N GLY A 60 -11.15 -2.62 13.94
CA GLY A 60 -12.34 -3.44 13.79
C GLY A 60 -12.10 -4.93 14.06
N ASP A 61 -13.10 -5.76 13.72
CA ASP A 61 -13.04 -7.22 13.91
C ASP A 61 -12.04 -7.85 12.96
N LEU A 62 -11.06 -8.57 13.51
CA LEU A 62 -10.07 -9.33 12.76
C LEU A 62 -10.47 -10.82 12.78
N GLU A 63 -10.70 -11.40 11.61
CA GLU A 63 -10.84 -12.83 11.42
C GLU A 63 -9.61 -13.40 10.73
N ILE A 64 -8.98 -14.43 11.34
CA ILE A 64 -7.88 -15.17 10.75
C ILE A 64 -8.35 -16.59 10.49
N VAL A 65 -8.07 -17.11 9.31
CA VAL A 65 -8.46 -18.46 8.91
C VAL A 65 -7.22 -19.25 8.49
N TYR A 66 -7.10 -20.46 8.98
CA TYR A 66 -6.16 -21.45 8.45
C TYR A 66 -6.93 -22.55 7.71
N GLU A 67 -6.59 -22.76 6.45
CA GLU A 67 -7.02 -23.93 5.67
C GLU A 67 -5.85 -24.91 5.62
N LEU A 68 -5.91 -26.00 6.39
CA LEU A 68 -4.81 -26.92 6.58
C LEU A 68 -5.09 -28.27 5.91
N LYS A 69 -4.05 -28.87 5.32
CA LYS A 69 -4.04 -30.25 4.83
C LYS A 69 -2.80 -30.95 5.36
N VAL A 70 -2.99 -32.09 6.00
CA VAL A 70 -1.90 -32.93 6.50
C VAL A 70 -1.72 -34.13 5.60
N GLN A 71 -0.55 -34.28 5.00
CA GLN A 71 -0.19 -35.43 4.17
C GLN A 71 1.26 -35.83 4.45
N ASN A 72 1.47 -37.10 4.76
CA ASN A 72 2.81 -37.65 5.03
C ASN A 72 3.61 -36.86 6.10
N GLY A 73 2.94 -36.44 7.18
CA GLY A 73 3.56 -35.65 8.25
C GLY A 73 3.89 -34.21 7.90
N ARG A 74 3.50 -33.74 6.72
CA ARG A 74 3.66 -32.36 6.28
C ARG A 74 2.32 -31.62 6.28
N ILE A 75 2.34 -30.40 6.81
CA ILE A 75 1.19 -29.49 6.78
C ILE A 75 1.37 -28.55 5.58
N THR A 76 0.35 -28.46 4.74
CA THR A 76 0.24 -27.51 3.65
C THR A 76 -1.08 -26.74 3.78
N GLY A 77 -1.24 -25.66 3.02
CA GLY A 77 -2.47 -24.88 3.05
C GLY A 77 -2.20 -23.39 3.02
N THR A 78 -3.11 -22.64 3.62
CA THR A 78 -3.11 -21.17 3.52
C THR A 78 -3.47 -20.54 4.87
N GLN A 79 -2.78 -19.48 5.25
CA GLN A 79 -3.26 -18.52 6.25
C GLN A 79 -3.99 -17.40 5.52
N ARG A 80 -5.24 -17.18 5.87
CA ARG A 80 -6.05 -16.08 5.32
C ARG A 80 -6.13 -14.96 6.34
N LEU A 81 -5.73 -13.76 5.91
CA LEU A 81 -5.76 -12.51 6.66
C LEU A 81 -6.74 -11.52 6.00
N PRO A 82 -7.21 -10.48 6.68
CA PRO A 82 -8.06 -9.44 6.08
C PRO A 82 -7.45 -8.77 4.83
N PHE A 83 -6.12 -8.74 4.76
CA PHE A 83 -5.35 -8.10 3.69
C PHE A 83 -4.68 -9.09 2.72
N GLY A 84 -5.16 -10.33 2.64
CA GLY A 84 -4.72 -11.29 1.64
C GLY A 84 -4.49 -12.70 2.18
N ASP A 85 -4.37 -13.64 1.25
CA ASP A 85 -4.12 -15.05 1.54
C ASP A 85 -2.61 -15.33 1.41
N ALA A 86 -2.05 -16.02 2.39
CA ALA A 86 -0.63 -16.31 2.50
C ALA A 86 -0.39 -17.84 2.50
N PRO A 87 0.31 -18.40 1.51
CA PRO A 87 0.53 -19.83 1.42
C PRO A 87 1.51 -20.33 2.48
N ILE A 88 1.27 -21.55 2.98
CA ILE A 88 2.20 -22.29 3.82
C ILE A 88 3.21 -22.98 2.90
N VAL A 89 4.46 -22.49 2.90
CA VAL A 89 5.51 -22.96 1.99
C VAL A 89 6.41 -24.04 2.61
N ALA A 90 6.44 -24.11 3.96
CA ALA A 90 7.11 -25.19 4.70
C ALA A 90 6.43 -25.41 6.04
N SER A 91 6.60 -26.61 6.59
CA SER A 91 6.07 -26.96 7.93
C SER A 91 6.99 -27.95 8.64
N LYS A 92 6.96 -27.88 9.98
CA LYS A 92 7.44 -28.91 10.89
C LYS A 92 6.28 -29.35 11.76
N PHE A 93 6.16 -30.64 12.02
CA PHE A 93 5.09 -31.20 12.84
C PHE A 93 5.70 -32.21 13.79
N ASP A 94 5.58 -32.00 15.07
CA ASP A 94 6.13 -32.83 16.13
C ASP A 94 5.04 -33.08 17.21
N GLY A 95 4.37 -34.21 17.07
CA GLY A 95 3.32 -34.67 17.98
C GLY A 95 2.12 -33.73 18.08
N ASP A 96 2.13 -32.83 19.05
CA ASP A 96 1.07 -31.84 19.30
C ASP A 96 1.48 -30.42 18.91
N ARG A 97 2.73 -30.21 18.47
CA ARG A 97 3.28 -28.90 18.11
C ARG A 97 3.61 -28.83 16.65
N PHE A 98 3.46 -27.65 16.07
CA PHE A 98 3.83 -27.41 14.68
C PHE A 98 4.38 -26.01 14.46
N GLU A 99 5.21 -25.90 13.43
CA GLU A 99 5.67 -24.61 12.89
C GLU A 99 5.29 -24.54 11.40
N LEU A 100 4.73 -23.41 11.01
CA LEU A 100 4.34 -23.12 9.62
C LEU A 100 5.18 -21.97 9.11
N THR A 101 5.94 -22.17 8.04
CA THR A 101 6.58 -21.07 7.32
C THR A 101 5.58 -20.56 6.30
N ILE A 102 5.17 -19.31 6.47
CA ILE A 102 4.13 -18.66 5.67
C ILE A 102 4.78 -17.57 4.84
N GLU A 103 4.42 -17.51 3.58
CA GLU A 103 4.88 -16.48 2.67
C GLU A 103 3.86 -15.36 2.60
N LEU A 104 4.22 -14.23 3.21
CA LEU A 104 3.39 -13.04 3.34
C LEU A 104 3.80 -11.99 2.32
N GLU A 105 2.84 -11.23 1.84
CA GLU A 105 3.09 -10.06 1.01
C GLU A 105 2.88 -8.79 1.84
N SER A 106 3.80 -7.84 1.72
CA SER A 106 3.74 -6.55 2.40
C SER A 106 4.40 -5.48 1.53
N PHE A 107 3.66 -4.43 1.20
CA PHE A 107 4.14 -3.31 0.37
C PHE A 107 4.82 -3.78 -0.94
N GLY A 108 4.25 -4.80 -1.57
CA GLY A 108 4.77 -5.38 -2.81
C GLY A 108 6.01 -6.27 -2.66
N ASP A 109 6.51 -6.53 -1.44
CA ASP A 109 7.57 -7.47 -1.15
C ASP A 109 7.03 -8.76 -0.55
N THR A 110 7.69 -9.87 -0.88
CA THR A 110 7.37 -11.18 -0.31
C THR A 110 8.30 -11.48 0.87
N GLN A 111 7.72 -11.74 2.03
CA GLN A 111 8.44 -12.05 3.26
C GLN A 111 8.04 -13.44 3.76
N LYS A 112 9.00 -14.17 4.37
CA LYS A 112 8.71 -15.42 5.07
C LYS A 112 8.64 -15.18 6.56
N ALA A 113 7.53 -15.58 7.18
CA ALA A 113 7.35 -15.52 8.62
C ALA A 113 6.93 -16.88 9.15
N THR A 114 7.14 -17.10 10.46
CA THR A 114 6.84 -18.39 11.11
C THR A 114 5.66 -18.21 12.06
N ALA A 115 4.59 -18.98 11.84
CA ALA A 115 3.54 -19.20 12.81
C ALA A 115 3.85 -20.47 13.62
N LYS A 116 3.76 -20.38 14.95
CA LYS A 116 3.95 -21.53 15.86
C LYS A 116 2.61 -21.90 16.45
N GLY A 117 2.31 -23.20 16.47
CA GLY A 117 1.05 -23.69 16.97
C GLY A 117 1.18 -24.97 17.80
N LYS A 118 0.15 -25.22 18.59
CA LYS A 118 -0.04 -26.48 19.32
C LYS A 118 -1.50 -26.91 19.28
N ILE A 119 -1.73 -28.21 19.39
CA ILE A 119 -3.05 -28.82 19.47
C ILE A 119 -3.47 -28.89 20.93
N VAL A 120 -4.64 -28.34 21.27
CA VAL A 120 -5.20 -28.31 22.60
C VAL A 120 -6.65 -28.85 22.54
N GLY A 121 -6.82 -30.14 22.88
CA GLY A 121 -8.12 -30.79 22.68
C GLY A 121 -8.59 -30.73 21.23
N ASP A 122 -9.72 -30.08 21.00
CA ASP A 122 -10.33 -29.89 19.67
C ASP A 122 -10.04 -28.50 19.09
N THR A 123 -9.07 -27.77 19.65
CA THR A 123 -8.67 -26.43 19.21
C THR A 123 -7.20 -26.40 18.80
N LEU A 124 -6.82 -25.36 18.06
CA LEU A 124 -5.42 -25.01 17.81
C LEU A 124 -5.12 -23.68 18.50
N GLU A 125 -4.05 -23.65 19.29
CA GLU A 125 -3.47 -22.38 19.73
C GLU A 125 -2.33 -22.02 18.78
N ILE A 126 -2.47 -20.92 18.03
CA ILE A 126 -1.48 -20.49 17.05
C ILE A 126 -1.10 -19.04 17.32
N ALA A 127 0.20 -18.74 17.30
CA ALA A 127 0.70 -17.37 17.13
C ALA A 127 0.77 -17.09 15.62
N PRO A 128 -0.17 -16.32 15.05
CA PRO A 128 -0.23 -16.09 13.61
C PRO A 128 1.00 -15.36 13.10
N ALA A 129 1.36 -15.61 11.83
CA ALA A 129 2.41 -14.87 11.18
C ALA A 129 1.81 -13.58 10.58
N PHE A 130 2.50 -12.46 10.78
CA PHE A 130 2.17 -11.17 10.17
C PHE A 130 3.38 -10.62 9.42
N PRO A 131 3.18 -9.83 8.36
CA PRO A 131 4.27 -9.17 7.67
C PRO A 131 4.92 -8.14 8.59
N LYS A 132 6.25 -8.03 8.50
CA LYS A 132 6.97 -6.95 9.16
C LYS A 132 6.87 -5.69 8.30
N PRO A 133 6.64 -4.52 8.88
CA PRO A 133 6.75 -3.27 8.17
C PRO A 133 8.14 -3.13 7.52
N PRO A 134 8.29 -2.46 6.38
CA PRO A 134 9.59 -2.13 5.82
C PRO A 134 10.43 -1.33 6.81
N GLU A 135 11.77 -1.46 6.75
CA GLU A 135 12.66 -0.62 7.54
C GLU A 135 12.39 0.86 7.20
N GLY A 136 12.07 1.65 8.24
CA GLY A 136 11.70 3.07 8.10
C GLY A 136 10.19 3.36 8.02
N ALA A 137 9.33 2.37 7.84
CA ALA A 137 7.88 2.55 7.88
C ALA A 137 7.28 2.46 9.30
N GLY A 138 8.10 2.15 10.29
CA GLY A 138 7.73 2.12 11.70
C GLY A 138 8.35 3.28 12.46
N GLY A 139 7.58 3.96 13.30
CA GLY A 139 8.12 4.88 14.29
C GLY A 139 9.13 4.19 15.24
N PRO A 140 9.77 4.93 16.14
CA PRO A 140 10.71 4.38 17.11
C PRO A 140 9.99 3.30 17.93
N GLY A 141 10.24 2.04 17.60
CA GLY A 141 9.58 0.90 18.20
C GLY A 141 8.97 -0.11 17.23
N GLY A 142 9.27 -0.06 15.93
CA GLY A 142 8.83 -0.91 14.79
C GLY A 142 8.51 -2.39 14.98
N ALA A 143 8.07 -2.80 16.18
CA ALA A 143 7.42 -4.06 16.41
C ALA A 143 5.92 -3.93 16.06
N PRO A 144 5.31 -4.95 15.43
CA PRO A 144 3.86 -4.99 15.32
C PRO A 144 3.26 -4.82 16.72
N PRO A 145 2.08 -4.14 16.85
CA PRO A 145 1.42 -4.00 18.13
C PRO A 145 1.42 -5.36 18.88
N ALA A 146 1.67 -5.36 20.19
CA ALA A 146 1.79 -6.58 21.01
C ALA A 146 0.60 -7.54 20.84
N MET A 147 -0.56 -7.06 20.38
CA MET A 147 -1.73 -7.86 20.03
C MET A 147 -1.49 -8.86 18.88
N PHE A 148 -0.52 -8.61 18.00
CA PHE A 148 -0.18 -9.53 16.92
C PHE A 148 0.88 -10.58 17.28
N SER A 149 1.47 -10.49 18.48
CA SER A 149 2.47 -11.46 18.98
C SER A 149 1.89 -12.52 19.91
N SER A 150 0.62 -12.40 20.32
CA SER A 150 -0.03 -13.35 21.22
C SER A 150 -0.65 -14.52 20.47
N SER A 151 -0.61 -15.71 21.10
CA SER A 151 -1.31 -16.89 20.58
C SER A 151 -2.82 -16.68 20.62
N MET A 152 -3.51 -17.09 19.55
CA MET A 152 -4.95 -17.08 19.41
C MET A 152 -5.49 -18.51 19.41
N VAL A 153 -6.70 -18.71 19.93
CA VAL A 153 -7.40 -19.99 19.88
C VAL A 153 -8.24 -20.08 18.62
N PHE A 154 -7.96 -21.10 17.82
CA PHE A 154 -8.66 -21.40 16.58
C PHE A 154 -9.60 -22.58 16.79
N HIS A 155 -10.83 -22.42 16.33
CA HIS A 155 -11.86 -23.46 16.33
C HIS A 155 -12.12 -23.97 14.92
N ARG A 156 -12.49 -25.24 14.78
CA ARG A 156 -12.99 -25.75 13.50
C ARG A 156 -14.28 -25.01 13.13
N GLY A 157 -14.37 -24.51 11.93
CA GLY A 157 -15.55 -23.73 11.53
C GLY A 157 -15.50 -23.24 10.09
N LYS A 158 -16.60 -22.61 9.69
CA LYS A 158 -16.67 -21.91 8.42
C LYS A 158 -16.26 -20.46 8.64
N PRO A 159 -15.40 -19.89 7.77
CA PRO A 159 -15.10 -18.46 7.82
C PRO A 159 -16.36 -17.66 7.48
N THR A 160 -16.35 -16.39 7.86
CA THR A 160 -17.36 -15.44 7.42
C THR A 160 -17.38 -15.42 5.88
N PRO A 161 -18.55 -15.53 5.23
CA PRO A 161 -18.63 -15.43 3.79
C PRO A 161 -17.96 -14.14 3.30
N SER A 162 -17.08 -14.23 2.33
CA SER A 162 -16.40 -13.07 1.76
C SER A 162 -16.52 -13.10 0.24
N ASN A 163 -16.52 -11.91 -0.37
CA ASN A 163 -16.51 -11.76 -1.82
C ASN A 163 -15.11 -11.95 -2.44
N ARG A 164 -14.12 -12.42 -1.65
CA ARG A 164 -12.77 -12.65 -2.14
C ARG A 164 -12.74 -13.71 -3.22
N ALA A 165 -11.80 -13.55 -4.13
CA ALA A 165 -11.55 -14.52 -5.18
C ALA A 165 -10.92 -15.81 -4.62
N PRO A 166 -11.07 -16.96 -5.30
CA PRO A 166 -10.41 -18.20 -4.91
C PRO A 166 -8.89 -18.07 -4.86
N ALA A 167 -8.24 -18.93 -4.09
CA ALA A 167 -6.76 -18.97 -4.02
C ALA A 167 -6.14 -19.17 -5.41
N VAL A 168 -5.00 -18.53 -5.67
CA VAL A 168 -4.29 -18.60 -6.94
C VAL A 168 -3.18 -19.65 -6.90
N ASP A 169 -3.14 -20.53 -7.87
CA ASP A 169 -1.93 -21.30 -8.17
C ASP A 169 -1.03 -20.47 -9.09
N TYR A 170 -0.06 -19.79 -8.52
CA TYR A 170 0.89 -18.93 -9.25
C TYR A 170 1.73 -19.69 -10.28
N ASN A 171 1.88 -21.03 -10.14
CA ASN A 171 2.66 -21.84 -11.07
C ASN A 171 1.87 -22.17 -12.35
N SER A 172 0.55 -22.13 -12.29
CA SER A 172 -0.34 -22.41 -13.43
C SER A 172 -0.74 -21.16 -14.21
N LEU A 173 -0.34 -19.96 -13.74
CA LEU A 173 -0.70 -18.71 -14.41
C LEU A 173 -0.11 -18.64 -15.83
N PRO A 174 -0.89 -18.16 -16.82
CA PRO A 174 -0.38 -17.93 -18.16
C PRO A 174 0.75 -16.89 -18.14
N LYS A 175 1.80 -17.11 -18.92
CA LYS A 175 2.86 -16.11 -19.09
C LYS A 175 2.35 -14.97 -19.97
N ILE A 176 2.38 -13.76 -19.45
CA ILE A 176 1.95 -12.56 -20.16
C ILE A 176 3.16 -11.91 -20.82
N GLN A 177 3.04 -11.61 -22.11
CA GLN A 177 4.04 -10.83 -22.83
C GLN A 177 3.86 -9.35 -22.48
N LEU A 178 4.93 -8.73 -22.00
CA LEU A 178 4.93 -7.30 -21.70
C LEU A 178 5.19 -6.47 -22.96
N PRO A 179 4.62 -5.25 -23.06
CA PRO A 179 4.87 -4.35 -24.18
C PRO A 179 6.34 -3.90 -24.21
N ALA A 180 6.83 -3.52 -25.38
CA ALA A 180 8.04 -2.74 -25.49
C ALA A 180 7.82 -1.37 -24.85
N LEU A 181 8.81 -0.86 -24.11
CA LEU A 181 8.70 0.44 -23.46
C LEU A 181 8.62 1.56 -24.49
N HIS A 182 7.68 2.47 -24.28
CA HIS A 182 7.50 3.71 -25.06
C HIS A 182 6.83 4.77 -24.16
N SER A 183 6.85 6.02 -24.58
CA SER A 183 6.17 7.08 -23.84
C SER A 183 4.69 7.13 -24.20
N VAL A 184 3.83 7.00 -23.21
CA VAL A 184 2.39 7.26 -23.31
C VAL A 184 2.18 8.78 -23.26
N LEU A 185 1.44 9.33 -24.20
CA LEU A 185 1.16 10.77 -24.23
C LEU A 185 0.35 11.20 -23.00
N TYR A 186 0.71 12.37 -22.46
CA TYR A 186 -0.05 13.00 -21.38
C TYR A 186 -1.54 13.12 -21.72
N ASN A 187 -2.41 12.75 -20.78
CA ASN A 187 -3.85 12.67 -21.00
C ASN A 187 -4.60 13.99 -20.77
N GLY A 188 -3.89 15.08 -20.43
CA GLY A 188 -4.49 16.39 -20.15
C GLY A 188 -5.14 16.52 -18.77
N LEU A 189 -5.03 15.50 -17.92
CA LEU A 189 -5.65 15.47 -16.59
C LEU A 189 -4.65 15.87 -15.48
N ALA A 190 -5.19 16.16 -14.29
CA ALA A 190 -4.38 16.49 -13.11
C ALA A 190 -3.38 17.63 -13.38
N ALA A 191 -3.80 18.68 -14.07
CA ALA A 191 -2.96 19.88 -14.28
C ALA A 191 -2.49 20.49 -12.95
N THR A 192 -3.29 20.34 -11.89
CA THR A 192 -2.93 20.53 -10.48
C THR A 192 -3.10 19.21 -9.74
N PRO A 193 -2.55 19.03 -8.51
CA PRO A 193 -2.69 17.80 -7.77
C PRO A 193 -4.14 17.37 -7.60
N PRO A 194 -4.51 16.10 -7.84
CA PRO A 194 -5.87 15.63 -7.64
C PRO A 194 -6.36 15.88 -6.22
N MET A 195 -7.63 16.29 -6.09
CA MET A 195 -8.31 16.44 -4.79
C MET A 195 -9.53 15.52 -4.76
N GLY A 196 -9.69 14.78 -3.67
CA GLY A 196 -10.77 13.81 -3.57
C GLY A 196 -10.89 13.14 -2.22
N TRP A 197 -11.51 11.98 -2.23
CA TRP A 197 -11.69 11.10 -1.08
C TRP A 197 -11.49 9.64 -1.52
N ASN A 198 -10.95 8.82 -0.61
CA ASN A 198 -10.75 7.39 -0.84
C ASN A 198 -11.26 6.61 0.38
N SER A 199 -11.84 5.44 0.14
CA SER A 199 -12.53 4.65 1.16
C SER A 199 -11.60 3.89 2.11
N TRP A 200 -10.32 3.69 1.77
CA TRP A 200 -9.48 2.68 2.43
C TRP A 200 -9.24 2.95 3.92
N ASN A 201 -8.72 4.13 4.26
CA ASN A 201 -8.24 4.38 5.63
C ASN A 201 -9.34 4.33 6.69
N LYS A 202 -10.59 4.57 6.32
CA LYS A 202 -11.73 4.49 7.24
C LYS A 202 -12.52 3.21 7.15
N PHE A 203 -12.70 2.67 5.95
CA PHE A 203 -13.66 1.58 5.73
C PHE A 203 -12.99 0.28 5.31
N HIS A 204 -11.73 0.31 4.90
CA HIS A 204 -11.05 -0.85 4.33
C HIS A 204 -11.92 -1.52 3.27
N THR A 205 -12.08 -2.83 3.31
CA THR A 205 -12.96 -3.60 2.40
C THR A 205 -14.45 -3.59 2.83
N ASN A 206 -14.77 -2.95 3.96
CA ASN A 206 -16.16 -2.87 4.44
C ASN A 206 -16.87 -1.64 3.85
N ILE A 207 -17.08 -1.65 2.56
CA ILE A 207 -17.64 -0.55 1.77
C ILE A 207 -18.78 -1.05 0.87
N THR A 208 -19.79 -0.19 0.63
CA THR A 208 -20.97 -0.53 -0.16
C THR A 208 -21.37 0.64 -1.07
N ASP A 209 -22.15 0.36 -2.11
CA ASP A 209 -22.81 1.37 -2.97
C ASP A 209 -23.53 2.43 -2.13
N ARG A 210 -24.27 2.00 -1.12
CA ARG A 210 -24.98 2.92 -0.20
C ARG A 210 -24.01 3.88 0.49
N THR A 211 -22.93 3.37 1.06
CA THR A 211 -21.92 4.20 1.74
C THR A 211 -21.32 5.22 0.78
N ILE A 212 -21.01 4.80 -0.45
CA ILE A 212 -20.45 5.70 -1.49
C ILE A 212 -21.44 6.83 -1.83
N ARG A 213 -22.72 6.54 -1.96
CA ARG A 213 -23.76 7.58 -2.19
C ARG A 213 -23.88 8.53 -1.03
N GLU A 214 -23.82 8.04 0.20
CA GLU A 214 -23.83 8.87 1.42
C GLU A 214 -22.62 9.79 1.48
N ILE A 215 -21.43 9.28 1.18
CA ILE A 215 -20.17 10.06 1.11
C ILE A 215 -20.23 11.10 -0.02
N ALA A 216 -20.76 10.74 -1.21
CA ALA A 216 -20.94 11.70 -2.30
C ALA A 216 -21.87 12.86 -1.91
N ASN A 217 -22.96 12.58 -1.18
CA ASN A 217 -23.83 13.60 -0.64
C ASN A 217 -23.11 14.48 0.38
N ALA A 218 -22.38 13.88 1.32
CA ALA A 218 -21.61 14.61 2.32
C ALA A 218 -20.55 15.51 1.67
N MET A 219 -19.81 15.01 0.69
CA MET A 219 -18.81 15.76 -0.06
C MET A 219 -19.41 16.95 -0.80
N ALA A 220 -20.60 16.78 -1.39
CA ALA A 220 -21.30 17.84 -2.11
C ALA A 220 -21.89 18.90 -1.16
N SER A 221 -22.33 18.52 0.06
CA SER A 221 -23.00 19.42 1.01
C SER A 221 -22.08 20.08 2.04
N SER A 222 -20.90 19.51 2.32
CA SER A 222 -19.94 20.03 3.31
C SER A 222 -19.10 21.22 2.82
N GLY A 223 -19.21 21.58 1.54
CA GLY A 223 -18.34 22.58 0.91
C GLY A 223 -17.03 22.01 0.35
N MET A 224 -16.72 20.72 0.54
CA MET A 224 -15.52 20.10 -0.01
C MET A 224 -15.50 20.14 -1.54
N ARG A 225 -16.62 19.79 -2.21
CA ARG A 225 -16.72 19.90 -3.67
C ARG A 225 -16.41 21.33 -4.13
N ASP A 226 -16.98 22.34 -3.47
CA ASP A 226 -16.81 23.75 -3.82
C ASP A 226 -15.40 24.27 -3.47
N ALA A 227 -14.67 23.56 -2.59
CA ALA A 227 -13.26 23.78 -2.30
C ALA A 227 -12.31 23.11 -3.31
N GLY A 228 -12.85 22.28 -4.24
CA GLY A 228 -12.06 21.65 -5.32
C GLY A 228 -11.93 20.13 -5.24
N TYR A 229 -12.49 19.47 -4.22
CA TYR A 229 -12.50 18.00 -4.14
C TYR A 229 -13.46 17.43 -5.17
N GLN A 230 -12.93 16.65 -6.12
CA GLN A 230 -13.69 16.15 -7.26
C GLN A 230 -13.80 14.63 -7.30
N TYR A 231 -12.75 13.92 -6.87
CA TYR A 231 -12.68 12.48 -7.02
C TYR A 231 -13.21 11.76 -5.78
N LEU A 232 -14.09 10.79 -5.99
CA LEU A 232 -14.56 9.86 -4.98
C LEU A 232 -14.10 8.47 -5.40
N ILE A 233 -13.14 7.90 -4.65
CA ILE A 233 -12.43 6.69 -5.05
C ILE A 233 -12.85 5.53 -4.15
N ILE A 234 -13.43 4.50 -4.76
CA ILE A 234 -13.66 3.21 -4.11
C ILE A 234 -12.34 2.45 -4.16
N ASP A 235 -11.74 2.22 -3.00
CA ASP A 235 -10.54 1.42 -2.87
C ASP A 235 -10.85 -0.08 -3.01
N ASP A 236 -10.00 -0.97 -2.52
CA ASP A 236 -10.13 -2.41 -2.63
C ASP A 236 -11.42 -2.93 -1.95
N GLY A 237 -12.03 -3.97 -2.53
CA GLY A 237 -13.21 -4.63 -1.97
C GLY A 237 -14.51 -4.48 -2.76
N TRP A 238 -14.48 -3.84 -3.94
CA TRP A 238 -15.64 -3.74 -4.84
C TRP A 238 -15.72 -4.92 -5.84
N GLN A 239 -14.60 -5.58 -6.10
CA GLN A 239 -14.47 -6.60 -7.14
C GLN A 239 -15.24 -7.87 -6.77
N GLY A 240 -15.95 -8.40 -7.74
CA GLY A 240 -16.58 -9.72 -7.73
C GLY A 240 -15.79 -10.72 -8.55
N GLN A 241 -16.50 -11.68 -9.15
CA GLN A 241 -15.91 -12.68 -10.03
C GLN A 241 -15.95 -12.21 -11.49
N ARG A 242 -15.10 -12.80 -12.33
CA ARG A 242 -15.20 -12.62 -13.77
C ARG A 242 -16.33 -13.47 -14.32
N ASP A 243 -17.10 -12.94 -15.28
CA ASP A 243 -18.11 -13.70 -16.02
C ASP A 243 -17.46 -14.63 -17.06
N ASP A 244 -18.28 -15.42 -17.75
CA ASP A 244 -17.83 -16.38 -18.78
C ASP A 244 -17.08 -15.71 -19.95
N SER A 245 -17.24 -14.42 -20.16
CA SER A 245 -16.51 -13.64 -21.15
C SER A 245 -15.17 -13.10 -20.62
N GLY A 246 -14.84 -13.34 -19.35
CA GLY A 246 -13.64 -12.82 -18.67
C GLY A 246 -13.81 -11.39 -18.10
N ARG A 247 -15.00 -10.78 -18.24
CA ARG A 247 -15.25 -9.43 -17.76
C ARG A 247 -15.42 -9.42 -16.24
N LEU A 248 -14.66 -8.58 -15.56
CA LEU A 248 -14.76 -8.39 -14.11
C LEU A 248 -16.11 -7.77 -13.75
N GLN A 249 -16.86 -8.47 -12.90
CA GLN A 249 -18.12 -7.98 -12.36
C GLN A 249 -17.89 -7.33 -10.98
N PRO A 250 -18.67 -6.35 -10.59
CA PRO A 250 -18.67 -5.89 -9.20
C PRO A 250 -19.31 -6.95 -8.29
N ASN A 251 -18.98 -6.94 -7.01
CA ASN A 251 -19.58 -7.85 -6.04
C ASN A 251 -20.97 -7.37 -5.59
N SER A 252 -21.62 -8.17 -4.73
CA SER A 252 -22.99 -7.90 -4.27
C SER A 252 -23.16 -6.57 -3.48
N ASN A 253 -22.04 -6.01 -2.96
CA ASN A 253 -22.07 -4.70 -2.29
C ASN A 253 -22.20 -3.53 -3.29
N PHE A 254 -21.95 -3.79 -4.58
CA PHE A 254 -21.97 -2.82 -5.68
C PHE A 254 -22.79 -3.37 -6.87
N PRO A 255 -24.10 -3.48 -6.73
CA PRO A 255 -24.93 -4.19 -7.70
C PRO A 255 -24.93 -3.57 -9.09
N ASP A 256 -24.66 -2.28 -9.22
CA ASP A 256 -24.60 -1.57 -10.50
C ASP A 256 -23.61 -0.39 -10.44
N MET A 257 -22.37 -0.64 -10.90
CA MET A 257 -21.29 0.36 -10.92
C MET A 257 -21.59 1.51 -11.88
N LYS A 258 -22.30 1.25 -12.96
CA LYS A 258 -22.69 2.31 -13.91
C LYS A 258 -23.69 3.28 -13.26
N ALA A 259 -24.73 2.76 -12.63
CA ALA A 259 -25.72 3.58 -11.92
C ALA A 259 -25.07 4.33 -10.74
N LEU A 260 -24.07 3.74 -10.09
CA LEU A 260 -23.30 4.43 -9.06
C LEU A 260 -22.46 5.58 -9.64
N ALA A 261 -21.79 5.36 -10.75
CA ALA A 261 -21.03 6.40 -11.44
C ALA A 261 -21.93 7.56 -11.88
N ASP A 262 -23.06 7.25 -12.50
CA ASP A 262 -24.05 8.26 -12.90
C ASP A 262 -24.57 9.08 -11.71
N TYR A 263 -24.78 8.42 -10.56
CA TYR A 263 -25.18 9.11 -9.33
C TYR A 263 -24.09 10.06 -8.83
N VAL A 264 -22.82 9.60 -8.77
CA VAL A 264 -21.70 10.43 -8.34
C VAL A 264 -21.52 11.62 -9.30
N HIS A 265 -21.64 11.40 -10.61
CA HIS A 265 -21.60 12.46 -11.63
C HIS A 265 -22.76 13.47 -11.44
N SER A 266 -23.94 13.01 -11.05
CA SER A 266 -25.08 13.91 -10.78
C SER A 266 -24.83 14.88 -9.61
N LYS A 267 -23.83 14.58 -8.74
CA LYS A 267 -23.39 15.47 -7.64
C LYS A 267 -22.27 16.43 -8.08
N GLY A 268 -21.86 16.41 -9.35
CA GLY A 268 -20.73 17.17 -9.86
C GLY A 268 -19.37 16.61 -9.43
N LEU A 269 -19.34 15.31 -9.06
CA LEU A 269 -18.16 14.57 -8.64
C LEU A 269 -17.75 13.56 -9.71
N LYS A 270 -16.58 12.92 -9.54
CA LYS A 270 -16.01 11.91 -10.42
C LYS A 270 -15.78 10.63 -9.64
N LEU A 271 -16.11 9.47 -10.24
CA LEU A 271 -15.93 8.18 -9.58
C LEU A 271 -14.59 7.54 -9.96
N GLY A 272 -13.83 7.13 -8.94
CA GLY A 272 -12.62 6.34 -9.08
C GLY A 272 -12.78 4.94 -8.52
N ILE A 273 -11.91 4.05 -8.96
CA ILE A 273 -11.80 2.67 -8.47
C ILE A 273 -10.34 2.27 -8.25
N TYR A 274 -10.17 1.08 -7.71
CA TYR A 274 -8.90 0.44 -7.39
C TYR A 274 -8.75 -0.90 -8.12
N SER A 275 -7.53 -1.26 -8.52
CA SER A 275 -7.15 -2.61 -8.97
C SER A 275 -5.64 -2.85 -8.81
N SER A 276 -5.15 -4.00 -9.29
CA SER A 276 -3.75 -4.41 -9.24
C SER A 276 -3.35 -5.17 -10.51
N PRO A 277 -2.09 -5.04 -11.00
CA PRO A 277 -1.58 -5.84 -12.12
C PRO A 277 -1.30 -7.30 -11.77
N GLY A 278 -1.39 -7.66 -10.50
CA GLY A 278 -1.31 -9.05 -10.07
C GLY A 278 -2.63 -9.78 -10.28
N PRO A 279 -2.65 -11.11 -10.07
CA PRO A 279 -3.88 -11.90 -10.14
C PRO A 279 -4.86 -11.61 -9.00
N ARG A 280 -4.37 -10.99 -7.92
CA ARG A 280 -5.18 -10.58 -6.75
C ARG A 280 -4.84 -9.16 -6.32
N THR A 281 -5.82 -8.48 -5.76
CA THR A 281 -5.65 -7.23 -5.04
C THR A 281 -5.06 -7.47 -3.64
N CYS A 282 -4.72 -6.42 -2.90
CA CYS A 282 -4.23 -6.53 -1.52
C CYS A 282 -5.24 -7.19 -0.59
N GLY A 283 -6.54 -6.90 -0.76
CA GLY A 283 -7.64 -7.53 -0.03
C GLY A 283 -7.98 -8.94 -0.49
N GLY A 284 -7.29 -9.49 -1.51
CA GLY A 284 -7.52 -10.83 -2.03
C GLY A 284 -8.68 -10.94 -3.03
N PHE A 285 -9.10 -9.83 -3.62
CA PHE A 285 -10.11 -9.82 -4.70
C PHE A 285 -9.47 -10.02 -6.07
N GLU A 286 -10.28 -10.08 -7.13
CA GLU A 286 -9.76 -10.21 -8.50
C GLU A 286 -8.91 -9.01 -8.90
N GLY A 287 -7.68 -9.28 -9.37
CA GLY A 287 -6.81 -8.31 -10.01
C GLY A 287 -6.93 -8.33 -11.54
N SER A 288 -6.10 -7.50 -12.20
CA SER A 288 -6.17 -7.33 -13.66
C SER A 288 -5.16 -8.17 -14.45
N TYR A 289 -4.48 -9.13 -13.82
CA TYR A 289 -3.42 -9.91 -14.48
C TYR A 289 -3.86 -10.51 -15.81
N GLY A 290 -3.30 -10.02 -16.90
CA GLY A 290 -3.61 -10.48 -18.26
C GLY A 290 -4.96 -10.00 -18.81
N GLN A 291 -5.71 -9.19 -18.07
CA GLN A 291 -7.05 -8.70 -18.42
C GLN A 291 -7.13 -7.17 -18.54
N GLU A 292 -6.00 -6.47 -18.56
CA GLU A 292 -5.91 -5.02 -18.46
C GLU A 292 -6.75 -4.31 -19.53
N GLU A 293 -6.77 -4.81 -20.76
CA GLU A 293 -7.57 -4.23 -21.84
C GLU A 293 -9.07 -4.40 -21.64
N MET A 294 -9.48 -5.60 -21.17
CA MET A 294 -10.88 -5.91 -20.89
C MET A 294 -11.38 -5.05 -19.73
N ASP A 295 -10.57 -4.98 -18.67
CA ASP A 295 -10.88 -4.23 -17.47
C ASP A 295 -10.98 -2.74 -17.76
N ALA A 296 -10.02 -2.15 -18.47
CA ALA A 296 -10.05 -0.75 -18.86
C ALA A 296 -11.31 -0.40 -19.70
N LYS A 297 -11.68 -1.26 -20.67
CA LYS A 297 -12.91 -1.09 -21.46
C LYS A 297 -14.16 -1.15 -20.59
N THR A 298 -14.20 -2.07 -19.63
CA THR A 298 -15.32 -2.24 -18.71
C THR A 298 -15.47 -1.01 -17.82
N TRP A 299 -14.38 -0.53 -17.22
CA TRP A 299 -14.39 0.66 -16.36
C TRP A 299 -14.74 1.94 -17.14
N ALA A 300 -14.25 2.07 -18.35
CA ALA A 300 -14.65 3.17 -19.23
C ALA A 300 -16.15 3.16 -19.54
N ALA A 301 -16.73 1.97 -19.78
CA ALA A 301 -18.16 1.81 -20.03
C ALA A 301 -19.01 2.12 -18.78
N TRP A 302 -18.50 1.86 -17.57
CA TRP A 302 -19.15 2.26 -16.32
C TRP A 302 -19.07 3.77 -16.05
N GLY A 303 -18.17 4.47 -16.71
CA GLY A 303 -17.98 5.90 -16.48
C GLY A 303 -16.95 6.21 -15.39
N ILE A 304 -15.96 5.34 -15.18
CA ILE A 304 -14.89 5.58 -14.20
C ILE A 304 -13.94 6.68 -14.68
N ASP A 305 -13.51 7.55 -13.76
CA ASP A 305 -12.69 8.74 -14.01
C ASP A 305 -11.30 8.68 -13.36
N TYR A 306 -11.05 7.71 -12.48
CA TYR A 306 -9.80 7.57 -11.73
C TYR A 306 -9.50 6.10 -11.46
N LEU A 307 -8.26 5.68 -11.66
CA LEU A 307 -7.79 4.34 -11.31
C LEU A 307 -6.58 4.45 -10.36
N LYS A 308 -6.73 3.96 -9.12
CA LYS A 308 -5.61 3.62 -8.25
C LYS A 308 -5.17 2.19 -8.61
N TYR A 309 -3.91 2.03 -9.04
CA TYR A 309 -3.40 0.75 -9.54
C TYR A 309 -2.20 0.31 -8.69
N ASP A 310 -2.46 -0.65 -7.82
CA ASP A 310 -1.55 -1.09 -6.78
C ASP A 310 -0.61 -2.21 -7.26
N TRP A 311 0.46 -2.49 -6.48
CA TRP A 311 1.43 -3.55 -6.83
C TRP A 311 1.16 -4.88 -6.10
N CYS A 312 -0.01 -5.08 -5.53
CA CYS A 312 -0.38 -6.27 -4.76
C CYS A 312 -0.38 -7.53 -5.61
N SER A 313 0.12 -8.62 -5.05
CA SER A 313 0.37 -9.93 -5.69
C SER A 313 1.22 -9.88 -6.97
N ALA A 314 1.50 -8.69 -7.50
CA ALA A 314 2.31 -8.50 -8.69
C ALA A 314 3.76 -8.96 -8.49
N SER A 315 4.35 -8.76 -7.32
CA SER A 315 5.71 -9.22 -6.98
C SER A 315 5.88 -10.74 -7.03
N ARG A 316 4.80 -11.51 -6.95
CA ARG A 316 4.81 -12.97 -7.12
C ARG A 316 4.95 -13.42 -8.57
N VAL A 317 4.59 -12.56 -9.52
CA VAL A 317 4.58 -12.86 -10.96
C VAL A 317 5.57 -12.01 -11.75
N TRP A 318 5.89 -10.81 -11.27
CA TRP A 318 6.76 -9.86 -11.95
C TRP A 318 8.00 -9.51 -11.11
N LYS A 319 9.09 -9.16 -11.78
CA LYS A 319 10.30 -8.61 -11.13
C LYS A 319 10.29 -7.08 -11.21
N ASP A 320 10.95 -6.39 -10.27
CA ASP A 320 11.01 -4.93 -10.23
C ASP A 320 11.45 -4.30 -11.56
N ARG A 321 12.41 -4.91 -12.27
CA ARG A 321 12.83 -4.47 -13.60
C ARG A 321 11.74 -4.51 -14.67
N GLN A 322 10.62 -5.19 -14.41
CA GLN A 322 9.48 -5.30 -15.32
C GLN A 322 8.35 -4.32 -14.93
N MET A 323 8.45 -3.69 -13.76
CA MET A 323 7.40 -2.85 -13.17
C MET A 323 6.93 -1.77 -14.14
N GLN A 324 7.84 -1.04 -14.75
CA GLN A 324 7.49 -0.01 -15.75
C GLN A 324 6.65 -0.59 -16.90
N ALA A 325 7.06 -1.72 -17.49
CA ALA A 325 6.34 -2.34 -18.59
C ALA A 325 4.96 -2.89 -18.18
N VAL A 326 4.84 -3.37 -16.93
CA VAL A 326 3.57 -3.82 -16.36
C VAL A 326 2.60 -2.64 -16.20
N TYR A 327 3.06 -1.52 -15.65
CA TYR A 327 2.23 -0.31 -15.54
C TYR A 327 1.93 0.30 -16.92
N GLN A 328 2.87 0.26 -17.85
CA GLN A 328 2.65 0.71 -19.22
C GLN A 328 1.51 -0.05 -19.90
N ARG A 329 1.40 -1.38 -19.68
CA ARG A 329 0.32 -2.18 -20.24
C ARG A 329 -1.07 -1.65 -19.80
N MET A 330 -1.25 -1.27 -18.54
CA MET A 330 -2.49 -0.64 -18.09
C MET A 330 -2.62 0.79 -18.63
N GLY A 331 -1.56 1.58 -18.65
CA GLY A 331 -1.56 2.92 -19.24
C GLY A 331 -2.03 2.92 -20.70
N ASP A 332 -1.50 1.99 -21.51
CA ASP A 332 -1.92 1.77 -22.90
C ASP A 332 -3.39 1.35 -22.99
N ALA A 333 -3.83 0.43 -22.14
CA ALA A 333 -5.20 -0.05 -22.11
C ALA A 333 -6.20 1.08 -21.77
N LEU A 334 -5.89 1.90 -20.75
CA LEU A 334 -6.70 3.07 -20.39
C LEU A 334 -6.77 4.07 -21.56
N ARG A 335 -5.63 4.36 -22.18
CA ARG A 335 -5.57 5.28 -23.32
C ARG A 335 -6.40 4.80 -24.51
N ALA A 336 -6.35 3.51 -24.79
CA ALA A 336 -7.09 2.90 -25.91
C ALA A 336 -8.63 2.98 -25.74
N THR A 337 -9.15 3.21 -24.53
CA THR A 337 -10.59 3.39 -24.30
C THR A 337 -11.13 4.71 -24.82
N GLY A 338 -10.27 5.72 -25.03
CA GLY A 338 -10.66 7.09 -25.36
C GLY A 338 -11.26 7.88 -24.20
N ARG A 339 -11.52 7.25 -23.02
CA ARG A 339 -12.01 7.94 -21.83
C ARG A 339 -10.85 8.60 -21.08
N GLN A 340 -11.10 9.77 -20.54
CA GLN A 340 -10.16 10.47 -19.67
C GLN A 340 -10.22 9.89 -18.26
N ILE A 341 -9.24 9.08 -17.90
CA ILE A 341 -9.11 8.44 -16.60
C ILE A 341 -7.79 8.88 -15.97
N VAL A 342 -7.83 9.43 -14.75
CA VAL A 342 -6.62 9.70 -13.96
C VAL A 342 -6.00 8.36 -13.58
N PHE A 343 -4.71 8.22 -13.86
CA PHE A 343 -3.98 6.99 -13.58
C PHE A 343 -2.98 7.23 -12.43
N ALA A 344 -3.23 6.61 -11.29
CA ALA A 344 -2.44 6.72 -10.07
C ALA A 344 -1.75 5.39 -9.75
N LEU A 345 -0.43 5.40 -9.72
CA LEU A 345 0.37 4.20 -9.43
C LEU A 345 0.58 4.06 -7.92
N CYS A 346 0.39 2.86 -7.40
CA CYS A 346 0.61 2.55 -5.99
C CYS A 346 1.64 1.42 -5.86
N GLN A 347 2.91 1.76 -6.07
CA GLN A 347 4.07 0.83 -6.02
C GLN A 347 5.08 1.24 -4.93
N TYR A 348 4.65 2.06 -3.98
CA TYR A 348 5.37 2.36 -2.73
C TYR A 348 6.75 3.02 -2.92
N GLY A 349 6.96 3.81 -3.99
CA GLY A 349 8.23 4.46 -4.30
C GLY A 349 9.29 3.54 -4.92
N ARG A 350 8.93 2.30 -5.25
CA ARG A 350 9.87 1.28 -5.78
C ARG A 350 10.29 1.56 -7.22
N ALA A 351 11.39 0.93 -7.60
CA ALA A 351 11.93 0.90 -8.96
C ALA A 351 12.16 2.29 -9.57
N ASN A 352 12.49 3.31 -8.76
CA ASN A 352 12.74 4.69 -9.20
C ASN A 352 11.58 5.26 -10.04
N VAL A 353 10.34 5.10 -9.55
CA VAL A 353 9.12 5.47 -10.29
C VAL A 353 9.10 6.93 -10.75
N GLY A 354 9.75 7.85 -10.03
CA GLY A 354 9.87 9.25 -10.45
C GLY A 354 10.45 9.42 -11.84
N ASP A 355 11.39 8.54 -12.24
CA ASP A 355 12.05 8.60 -13.55
C ASP A 355 11.13 8.18 -14.70
N TRP A 356 10.20 7.26 -14.45
CA TRP A 356 9.42 6.63 -15.52
C TRP A 356 7.89 6.74 -15.36
N GLY A 357 7.37 7.09 -14.19
CA GLY A 357 5.93 7.09 -13.92
C GLY A 357 5.14 7.90 -14.96
N ALA A 358 5.63 9.08 -15.33
CA ALA A 358 5.00 9.89 -16.36
C ALA A 358 5.00 9.21 -17.75
N SER A 359 6.04 8.44 -18.08
CA SER A 359 6.17 7.80 -19.40
C SER A 359 5.14 6.68 -19.63
N VAL A 360 4.61 6.08 -18.58
CA VAL A 360 3.52 5.09 -18.67
C VAL A 360 2.13 5.72 -18.62
N GLY A 361 2.04 7.06 -18.67
CA GLY A 361 0.79 7.83 -18.66
C GLY A 361 0.22 8.09 -17.27
N ALA A 362 1.01 7.87 -16.20
CA ALA A 362 0.56 8.13 -14.84
C ALA A 362 0.44 9.63 -14.53
N ASN A 363 -0.61 9.98 -13.77
CA ASN A 363 -0.83 11.32 -13.25
C ASN A 363 -0.31 11.50 -11.82
N SER A 364 -0.13 10.41 -11.07
CA SER A 364 0.52 10.40 -9.77
C SER A 364 1.14 9.03 -9.47
N TRP A 365 2.06 9.00 -8.50
CA TRP A 365 2.68 7.78 -8.01
C TRP A 365 3.02 7.86 -6.54
N ARG A 366 2.72 6.80 -5.82
CA ARG A 366 3.09 6.63 -4.41
C ARG A 366 4.61 6.68 -4.25
N THR A 367 5.07 7.37 -3.22
CA THR A 367 6.49 7.57 -2.91
C THR A 367 6.96 6.77 -1.71
N THR A 368 6.03 6.28 -0.89
CA THR A 368 6.28 5.55 0.35
C THR A 368 5.29 4.41 0.55
N GLY A 369 5.48 3.61 1.59
CA GLY A 369 4.46 2.70 2.15
C GLY A 369 3.23 3.46 2.66
N ASP A 370 2.24 2.71 3.16
CA ASP A 370 0.96 3.27 3.58
C ASP A 370 1.08 4.12 4.85
N ILE A 371 0.34 5.23 4.85
CA ILE A 371 0.19 6.11 6.01
C ILE A 371 -0.79 5.51 7.03
N SER A 372 -0.58 5.82 8.30
CA SER A 372 -1.56 5.56 9.35
C SER A 372 -1.82 6.84 10.16
N ASP A 373 -2.99 6.92 10.80
CA ASP A 373 -3.42 8.07 11.58
C ASP A 373 -2.62 8.21 12.88
N SER A 374 -1.36 8.62 12.73
CA SER A 374 -0.45 8.92 13.83
C SER A 374 0.60 9.95 13.42
N TRP A 375 1.01 10.81 14.37
CA TRP A 375 2.09 11.76 14.15
C TRP A 375 3.37 11.11 13.61
N VAL A 376 3.72 9.94 14.15
CA VAL A 376 4.94 9.23 13.76
C VAL A 376 4.89 8.81 12.29
N SER A 377 3.79 8.21 11.85
CA SER A 377 3.61 7.79 10.46
C SER A 377 3.58 9.00 9.53
N MET A 378 2.71 9.97 9.80
CA MET A 378 2.56 11.18 9.00
C MET A 378 3.88 11.95 8.89
N SER A 379 4.57 12.18 10.01
CA SER A 379 5.80 12.96 10.01
C SER A 379 6.98 12.23 9.35
N SER A 380 7.10 10.92 9.50
CA SER A 380 8.14 10.15 8.83
C SER A 380 7.95 10.15 7.31
N ILE A 381 6.72 9.98 6.85
CA ILE A 381 6.38 9.99 5.41
C ILE A 381 6.55 11.41 4.84
N GLY A 382 5.86 12.39 5.41
CA GLY A 382 5.79 13.73 4.83
C GLY A 382 7.13 14.45 4.79
N PHE A 383 7.89 14.43 5.90
CA PHE A 383 9.20 15.12 5.95
C PHE A 383 10.32 14.38 5.19
N SER A 384 10.08 13.18 4.68
CA SER A 384 11.02 12.49 3.80
C SER A 384 10.92 12.93 2.32
N GLN A 385 9.92 13.74 1.96
CA GLN A 385 9.55 13.97 0.56
C GLN A 385 10.42 14.98 -0.20
N SER A 386 11.34 15.68 0.47
CA SER A 386 12.12 16.76 -0.19
C SER A 386 12.85 16.30 -1.46
N SER A 387 13.40 15.09 -1.47
CA SER A 387 14.11 14.53 -2.63
C SER A 387 13.21 14.18 -3.81
N TRP A 388 11.89 14.12 -3.60
CA TRP A 388 10.92 13.83 -4.65
C TRP A 388 10.47 15.08 -5.43
N ALA A 389 10.75 16.28 -4.92
CA ALA A 389 10.28 17.53 -5.52
C ALA A 389 10.60 17.67 -7.02
N PRO A 390 11.78 17.25 -7.55
CA PRO A 390 12.10 17.38 -8.97
C PRO A 390 11.19 16.60 -9.92
N PHE A 391 10.49 15.58 -9.43
CA PHE A 391 9.63 14.73 -10.25
C PHE A 391 8.21 15.29 -10.39
N ALA A 392 7.78 16.20 -9.50
CA ALA A 392 6.46 16.81 -9.56
C ALA A 392 6.40 17.91 -10.63
N ARG A 393 5.34 17.88 -11.43
CA ARG A 393 5.03 18.89 -12.46
C ARG A 393 3.57 18.79 -12.87
N PRO A 394 2.99 19.79 -13.56
CA PRO A 394 1.62 19.71 -14.05
C PRO A 394 1.33 18.42 -14.77
N GLY A 395 0.29 17.72 -14.33
CA GLY A 395 -0.12 16.41 -14.83
C GLY A 395 0.54 15.20 -14.17
N HIS A 396 1.55 15.39 -13.33
CA HIS A 396 2.39 14.33 -12.77
C HIS A 396 2.83 14.68 -11.35
N TRP A 397 2.34 13.93 -10.36
CA TRP A 397 2.48 14.29 -8.95
C TRP A 397 3.05 13.16 -8.09
N ASN A 398 3.93 13.52 -7.16
CA ASN A 398 4.36 12.64 -6.09
C ASN A 398 3.21 12.48 -5.09
N ASP A 399 2.95 11.27 -4.65
CA ASP A 399 1.87 10.93 -3.75
C ASP A 399 2.43 10.29 -2.47
N PRO A 400 2.53 11.04 -1.35
CA PRO A 400 2.96 10.50 -0.07
C PRO A 400 1.85 9.77 0.69
N ASP A 401 0.78 9.43 0.02
CA ASP A 401 -0.46 8.82 0.50
C ASP A 401 -1.55 9.82 0.94
N MET A 402 -2.69 9.26 1.36
CA MET A 402 -3.91 9.98 1.69
C MET A 402 -3.76 10.89 2.92
N LEU A 403 -4.73 11.77 3.07
CA LEU A 403 -4.89 12.58 4.28
C LEU A 403 -5.62 11.78 5.37
N GLU A 404 -4.99 11.70 6.54
CA GLU A 404 -5.61 11.11 7.75
C GLU A 404 -6.46 12.10 8.55
N VAL A 405 -6.63 13.30 8.05
CA VAL A 405 -7.32 14.41 8.74
C VAL A 405 -8.73 14.02 9.14
N GLY A 406 -8.97 13.89 10.45
CA GLY A 406 -10.27 13.58 11.03
C GLY A 406 -10.52 12.11 11.33
N ASN A 407 -9.53 11.23 11.24
CA ASN A 407 -9.64 9.81 11.62
C ASN A 407 -9.54 9.58 13.14
N GLY A 408 -8.98 10.53 13.91
CA GLY A 408 -9.04 10.56 15.39
C GLY A 408 -7.77 10.10 16.10
N GLY A 409 -6.71 9.71 15.38
CA GLY A 409 -5.43 9.27 15.96
C GLY A 409 -4.41 10.41 16.17
N MET A 410 -4.66 11.58 15.58
CA MET A 410 -3.86 12.78 15.74
C MET A 410 -4.69 13.93 16.31
N SER A 411 -4.04 14.91 16.94
CA SER A 411 -4.66 16.16 17.37
C SER A 411 -5.02 17.06 16.19
N THR A 412 -5.94 18.02 16.42
CA THR A 412 -6.30 19.04 15.40
C THR A 412 -5.07 19.83 14.91
N THR A 413 -4.11 20.10 15.81
CA THR A 413 -2.85 20.76 15.47
C THR A 413 -2.01 19.90 14.51
N GLU A 414 -1.86 18.63 14.80
CA GLU A 414 -1.13 17.69 13.95
C GLU A 414 -1.83 17.48 12.60
N TYR A 415 -3.16 17.47 12.55
CA TYR A 415 -3.92 17.44 11.30
C TYR A 415 -3.71 18.73 10.47
N ARG A 416 -3.59 19.89 11.11
CA ARG A 416 -3.24 21.13 10.43
C ARG A 416 -1.84 21.08 9.83
N THR A 417 -0.89 20.53 10.56
CA THR A 417 0.49 20.30 10.10
C THR A 417 0.50 19.33 8.92
N HIS A 418 -0.23 18.22 9.01
CA HIS A 418 -0.37 17.24 7.95
C HIS A 418 -0.91 17.88 6.65
N PHE A 419 -2.04 18.58 6.74
CA PHE A 419 -2.66 19.24 5.59
C PHE A 419 -1.74 20.29 4.95
N THR A 420 -1.05 21.07 5.78
CA THR A 420 -0.10 22.08 5.30
C THR A 420 1.10 21.45 4.59
N LEU A 421 1.64 20.37 5.14
CA LEU A 421 2.77 19.67 4.53
C LEU A 421 2.40 19.10 3.16
N TRP A 422 1.24 18.44 3.02
CA TRP A 422 0.75 17.98 1.73
C TRP A 422 0.51 19.11 0.75
N ALA A 423 0.06 20.28 1.23
CA ALA A 423 -0.08 21.46 0.38
C ALA A 423 1.27 21.99 -0.13
N ILE A 424 2.28 22.06 0.73
CA ILE A 424 3.66 22.45 0.35
C ILE A 424 4.25 21.45 -0.64
N LEU A 425 4.06 20.17 -0.42
CA LEU A 425 4.57 19.10 -1.28
C LEU A 425 3.91 19.02 -2.67
N ALA A 426 2.87 19.80 -2.94
CA ALA A 426 2.02 19.64 -4.12
C ALA A 426 1.49 18.19 -4.25
N ALA A 427 1.21 17.55 -3.13
CA ALA A 427 0.71 16.20 -3.08
C ALA A 427 -0.80 16.15 -3.42
N PRO A 428 -1.33 15.04 -3.94
CA PRO A 428 -2.77 14.83 -4.01
C PRO A 428 -3.43 15.04 -2.64
N LEU A 429 -4.50 15.81 -2.58
CA LEU A 429 -5.30 16.03 -1.37
C LEU A 429 -6.47 15.04 -1.38
N ILE A 430 -6.21 13.80 -1.01
CA ILE A 430 -7.21 12.72 -0.97
C ILE A 430 -7.55 12.43 0.49
N ALA A 431 -8.73 12.87 0.94
CA ALA A 431 -9.21 12.63 2.30
C ALA A 431 -9.54 11.14 2.53
N GLY A 432 -9.26 10.63 3.73
CA GLY A 432 -9.48 9.22 4.08
C GLY A 432 -10.44 9.00 5.27
N ASN A 433 -11.13 10.05 5.76
CA ASN A 433 -12.00 10.00 6.92
C ASN A 433 -13.49 9.77 6.55
N ASP A 434 -14.34 9.58 7.56
CA ASP A 434 -15.81 9.53 7.35
C ASP A 434 -16.40 10.94 7.20
N LEU A 435 -16.65 11.35 5.97
CA LEU A 435 -17.16 12.68 5.64
C LEU A 435 -18.57 12.96 6.19
N ARG A 436 -19.32 11.93 6.57
CA ARG A 436 -20.70 12.07 7.08
C ARG A 436 -20.74 12.65 8.50
N ASN A 437 -19.63 12.55 9.25
CA ASN A 437 -19.56 12.88 10.66
C ASN A 437 -18.36 13.79 11.01
N MET A 438 -17.97 14.68 10.10
CA MET A 438 -16.86 15.61 10.36
C MET A 438 -17.24 16.67 11.39
N SER A 439 -16.32 16.97 12.32
CA SER A 439 -16.45 18.15 13.16
C SER A 439 -16.21 19.43 12.36
N PRO A 440 -16.71 20.59 12.83
CA PRO A 440 -16.45 21.88 12.18
C PRO A 440 -14.97 22.19 12.03
N GLU A 441 -14.13 21.79 12.99
CA GLU A 441 -12.67 21.98 12.97
C GLU A 441 -12.04 21.18 11.82
N ILE A 442 -12.39 19.89 11.68
CA ILE A 442 -11.90 19.02 10.61
C ILE A 442 -12.35 19.55 9.24
N MET A 443 -13.61 19.92 9.12
CA MET A 443 -14.12 20.53 7.90
C MET A 443 -13.38 21.85 7.58
N GLY A 444 -13.11 22.67 8.60
CA GLY A 444 -12.34 23.91 8.47
C GLY A 444 -10.90 23.69 7.97
N ILE A 445 -10.25 22.58 8.35
CA ILE A 445 -8.94 22.21 7.83
C ILE A 445 -9.05 21.78 6.36
N LEU A 446 -9.91 20.82 6.06
CA LEU A 446 -10.03 20.23 4.71
C LEU A 446 -10.54 21.24 3.66
N THR A 447 -11.24 22.31 4.08
CA THR A 447 -11.76 23.34 3.18
C THR A 447 -11.03 24.69 3.29
N LYS A 448 -9.83 24.71 3.88
CA LYS A 448 -9.03 25.94 4.06
C LYS A 448 -8.54 26.50 2.73
N LYS A 449 -9.27 27.45 2.17
CA LYS A 449 -9.08 27.95 0.80
C LYS A 449 -7.67 28.45 0.50
N GLU A 450 -7.05 29.21 1.41
CA GLU A 450 -5.72 29.77 1.17
C GLU A 450 -4.62 28.69 1.19
N VAL A 451 -4.78 27.63 2.01
CA VAL A 451 -3.87 26.48 2.01
C VAL A 451 -4.09 25.60 0.77
N ILE A 452 -5.35 25.39 0.37
CA ILE A 452 -5.68 24.71 -0.89
C ILE A 452 -5.10 25.49 -2.08
N ALA A 453 -5.17 26.81 -2.09
CA ALA A 453 -4.58 27.62 -3.16
C ALA A 453 -3.06 27.44 -3.28
N VAL A 454 -2.36 27.19 -2.17
CA VAL A 454 -0.94 26.79 -2.22
C VAL A 454 -0.80 25.45 -2.94
N ASN A 455 -1.60 24.43 -2.57
CA ASN A 455 -1.55 23.10 -3.21
C ASN A 455 -1.88 23.17 -4.71
N GLN A 456 -2.88 23.96 -5.08
CA GLN A 456 -3.43 24.05 -6.44
C GLN A 456 -2.76 25.14 -7.29
N ASP A 457 -1.60 25.66 -6.86
CA ASP A 457 -0.89 26.69 -7.61
C ASP A 457 -0.45 26.16 -8.99
N LYS A 458 -0.74 26.95 -10.04
CA LYS A 458 -0.59 26.55 -11.44
C LYS A 458 0.87 26.44 -11.91
N LEU A 459 1.84 27.00 -11.16
CA LEU A 459 3.25 26.80 -11.46
C LEU A 459 3.63 25.31 -11.34
N GLY A 460 2.90 24.55 -10.52
CA GLY A 460 2.99 23.10 -10.44
C GLY A 460 4.31 22.55 -9.90
N ARG A 461 5.06 23.34 -9.12
CA ARG A 461 6.27 22.89 -8.44
C ARG A 461 5.95 22.37 -7.06
N ALA A 462 6.60 21.30 -6.64
CA ALA A 462 6.58 20.85 -5.26
C ALA A 462 7.52 21.70 -4.41
N GLY A 463 7.22 21.81 -3.10
CA GLY A 463 8.10 22.47 -2.15
C GLY A 463 9.21 21.56 -1.67
N GLU A 464 10.28 22.19 -1.18
CA GLU A 464 11.48 21.55 -0.68
C GLU A 464 11.84 22.09 0.70
N ARG A 465 12.58 21.30 1.48
CA ARG A 465 13.11 21.76 2.74
C ARG A 465 14.30 22.68 2.52
N LEU A 466 14.12 23.96 2.87
CA LEU A 466 15.17 24.98 2.79
C LEU A 466 16.18 24.84 3.93
N SER A 467 15.70 24.62 5.16
CA SER A 467 16.57 24.53 6.32
C SER A 467 15.95 23.69 7.44
N LYS A 468 16.83 23.25 8.36
CA LYS A 468 16.45 22.61 9.61
C LYS A 468 17.31 23.15 10.74
N ASN A 469 16.68 23.61 11.82
CA ASN A 469 17.35 24.06 13.02
C ASN A 469 16.66 23.43 14.25
N GLY A 470 17.34 22.49 14.88
CA GLY A 470 16.73 21.67 15.93
C GLY A 470 15.52 20.93 15.39
N ASP A 471 14.37 21.13 16.04
CA ASP A 471 13.10 20.50 15.65
C ASP A 471 12.31 21.32 14.62
N VAL A 472 12.76 22.55 14.29
CA VAL A 472 12.08 23.40 13.32
C VAL A 472 12.67 23.19 11.93
N GLU A 473 11.79 22.86 10.98
CA GLU A 473 12.10 22.76 9.56
C GLU A 473 11.38 23.88 8.79
N VAL A 474 12.12 24.57 7.91
CA VAL A 474 11.56 25.58 7.01
C VAL A 474 11.45 24.97 5.61
N TRP A 475 10.24 24.95 5.08
CA TRP A 475 9.94 24.43 3.76
C TRP A 475 9.44 25.56 2.87
N VAL A 476 9.87 25.56 1.62
CA VAL A 476 9.56 26.60 0.65
C VAL A 476 9.02 26.00 -0.62
N ARG A 477 7.93 26.57 -1.12
CA ARG A 477 7.36 26.28 -2.42
C ARG A 477 7.26 27.54 -3.25
N SER A 478 7.87 27.55 -4.42
CA SER A 478 7.67 28.62 -5.41
C SER A 478 6.23 28.56 -5.95
N LEU A 479 5.59 29.70 -6.04
CA LEU A 479 4.25 29.89 -6.55
C LEU A 479 4.26 30.76 -7.81
N ASP A 480 3.13 30.79 -8.50
CA ASP A 480 2.95 31.68 -9.64
C ASP A 480 3.14 33.15 -9.27
N ALA A 481 3.47 33.98 -10.28
CA ALA A 481 3.73 35.41 -10.14
C ALA A 481 4.86 35.77 -9.15
N GLY A 482 5.87 34.91 -9.01
CA GLY A 482 7.06 35.17 -8.18
C GLY A 482 6.81 35.11 -6.67
N ALA A 483 5.65 34.64 -6.24
CA ALA A 483 5.36 34.44 -4.81
C ALA A 483 5.94 33.13 -4.29
N TYR A 484 6.02 33.05 -2.96
CA TYR A 484 6.43 31.82 -2.25
C TYR A 484 5.42 31.45 -1.18
N ALA A 485 5.18 30.17 -0.97
CA ALA A 485 4.62 29.65 0.26
C ALA A 485 5.78 29.14 1.14
N VAL A 486 5.83 29.62 2.39
CA VAL A 486 6.85 29.24 3.36
C VAL A 486 6.15 28.65 4.58
N ALA A 487 6.51 27.42 4.93
CA ALA A 487 5.99 26.72 6.09
C ALA A 487 7.10 26.51 7.12
N PHE A 488 6.85 26.93 8.35
CA PHE A 488 7.70 26.67 9.51
C PHE A 488 7.06 25.54 10.30
N PHE A 489 7.60 24.36 10.21
CA PHE A 489 7.11 23.17 10.92
C PHE A 489 7.94 22.93 12.18
N ASN A 490 7.29 22.77 13.32
CA ASN A 490 7.95 22.35 14.54
C ASN A 490 7.62 20.87 14.82
N ARG A 491 8.63 20.00 14.74
CA ARG A 491 8.51 18.57 14.99
C ARG A 491 8.72 18.19 16.47
N GLY A 492 9.12 19.15 17.29
CA GLY A 492 9.28 19.00 18.73
C GLY A 492 7.97 19.22 19.49
N LEU A 493 7.97 18.95 20.78
CA LEU A 493 6.79 19.06 21.65
C LEU A 493 6.59 20.45 22.26
N THR A 494 7.62 21.31 22.26
CA THR A 494 7.59 22.65 22.87
C THR A 494 7.71 23.71 21.80
N PRO A 495 7.17 24.93 22.05
CA PRO A 495 7.34 26.04 21.11
C PRO A 495 8.81 26.32 20.82
N ALA A 496 9.15 26.57 19.57
CA ALA A 496 10.50 26.83 19.10
C ALA A 496 10.53 27.95 18.04
N PRO A 497 11.64 28.73 17.94
CA PRO A 497 11.73 29.80 16.96
C PRO A 497 12.01 29.25 15.55
N GLY A 498 11.23 29.74 14.59
CA GLY A 498 11.49 29.60 13.16
C GLY A 498 11.94 30.94 12.58
N SER A 499 12.88 30.91 11.66
CA SER A 499 13.36 32.13 10.99
C SER A 499 13.71 31.86 9.51
N LEU A 500 13.54 32.91 8.70
CA LEU A 500 13.87 32.92 7.28
C LEU A 500 14.44 34.27 6.92
N ARG A 501 15.56 34.30 6.21
CA ARG A 501 16.10 35.52 5.59
C ARG A 501 15.55 35.65 4.16
N TRP A 502 15.16 36.87 3.77
CA TRP A 502 14.65 37.13 2.42
C TRP A 502 15.65 36.79 1.33
N THR A 503 16.94 37.01 1.60
CA THR A 503 18.02 36.65 0.67
C THR A 503 18.08 35.15 0.35
N SER A 504 17.54 34.28 1.21
CA SER A 504 17.43 32.85 0.92
C SER A 504 16.35 32.53 -0.13
N LEU A 505 15.48 33.50 -0.45
CA LEU A 505 14.48 33.44 -1.51
C LEU A 505 14.83 34.39 -2.68
N GLU A 506 16.06 34.91 -2.70
CA GLU A 506 16.50 35.89 -3.71
C GLU A 506 15.67 37.20 -3.70
N ILE A 507 15.10 37.55 -2.55
CA ILE A 507 14.33 38.77 -2.35
C ILE A 507 15.25 39.82 -1.69
N ASP A 508 15.37 41.01 -2.29
CA ASP A 508 16.25 42.12 -1.87
C ASP A 508 15.51 43.31 -1.26
N HIS A 509 14.21 43.18 -1.06
CA HIS A 509 13.33 44.18 -0.46
C HIS A 509 12.45 43.55 0.61
N THR A 510 11.68 44.35 1.36
CA THR A 510 10.70 43.86 2.32
C THR A 510 9.43 43.41 1.60
N PRO A 511 9.16 42.09 1.49
CA PRO A 511 7.98 41.60 0.80
C PRO A 511 6.71 41.74 1.64
N LYS A 512 5.55 41.62 1.00
CA LYS A 512 4.28 41.41 1.71
C LYS A 512 4.21 39.98 2.24
N VAL A 513 3.81 39.85 3.50
CA VAL A 513 3.69 38.58 4.18
C VAL A 513 2.27 38.37 4.69
N ARG A 514 1.65 37.23 4.39
CA ARG A 514 0.31 36.89 4.82
C ARG A 514 0.30 35.52 5.51
N ASP A 515 -0.23 35.43 6.71
CA ASP A 515 -0.51 34.17 7.39
C ASP A 515 -1.77 33.53 6.78
N LEU A 516 -1.60 32.33 6.21
CA LEU A 516 -2.67 31.66 5.45
C LEU A 516 -3.65 30.88 6.33
N TRP A 517 -3.25 30.57 7.57
CA TRP A 517 -4.15 29.95 8.53
C TRP A 517 -5.01 31.00 9.24
N GLN A 518 -4.43 32.15 9.59
CA GLN A 518 -5.13 33.24 10.27
C GLN A 518 -5.84 34.20 9.31
N HIS A 519 -5.57 34.15 8.00
CA HIS A 519 -6.09 35.06 6.97
C HIS A 519 -5.75 36.54 7.19
N VAL A 520 -4.59 36.83 7.78
CA VAL A 520 -4.15 38.19 8.09
C VAL A 520 -2.79 38.49 7.48
N ASP A 521 -2.61 39.73 7.07
CA ASP A 521 -1.28 40.23 6.73
C ASP A 521 -0.49 40.45 8.01
N VAL A 522 0.77 40.01 8.01
CA VAL A 522 1.65 40.05 9.18
C VAL A 522 2.89 40.91 8.90
N PRO A 523 3.37 41.66 9.88
CA PRO A 523 4.57 42.47 9.70
C PRO A 523 5.80 41.58 9.51
N SER A 524 6.74 42.07 8.71
CA SER A 524 8.04 41.43 8.50
C SER A 524 9.15 42.48 8.66
N SER A 525 10.37 42.05 9.01
CA SER A 525 11.54 42.94 9.02
C SER A 525 12.11 43.09 7.60
N ALA A 526 13.01 44.07 7.41
CA ALA A 526 13.73 44.26 6.15
C ALA A 526 14.57 43.02 5.79
N ASP A 527 15.11 42.33 6.80
CA ASP A 527 16.05 41.21 6.59
C ASP A 527 15.38 39.82 6.52
N GLY A 528 14.14 39.67 7.04
CA GLY A 528 13.52 38.37 7.11
C GLY A 528 12.24 38.30 7.94
N PHE A 529 11.83 37.07 8.23
CA PHE A 529 10.68 36.75 9.05
C PHE A 529 11.08 35.81 10.20
N THR A 530 10.56 36.06 11.39
CA THR A 530 10.77 35.22 12.56
C THR A 530 9.44 34.99 13.27
N VAL A 531 9.23 33.77 13.74
CA VAL A 531 7.97 33.35 14.38
C VAL A 531 8.26 32.28 15.44
N SER A 532 7.47 32.23 16.50
CA SER A 532 7.42 31.10 17.43
C SER A 532 6.42 30.07 16.93
N VAL A 533 6.86 28.83 16.68
CA VAL A 533 6.02 27.75 16.21
C VAL A 533 5.71 26.83 17.38
N PRO A 534 4.42 26.61 17.74
CA PRO A 534 4.05 25.66 18.79
C PRO A 534 4.49 24.23 18.47
N GLY A 535 4.53 23.35 19.48
CA GLY A 535 4.93 21.96 19.29
C GLY A 535 3.96 21.20 18.36
N HIS A 536 4.49 20.36 17.48
CA HIS A 536 3.78 19.60 16.44
C HIS A 536 2.91 20.46 15.51
N ASP A 537 3.20 21.77 15.44
CA ASP A 537 2.38 22.73 14.69
C ASP A 537 3.15 23.34 13.51
N VAL A 538 2.45 24.19 12.78
CA VAL A 538 2.97 24.89 11.60
C VAL A 538 2.50 26.33 11.54
N VAL A 539 3.38 27.21 11.10
CA VAL A 539 3.02 28.55 10.61
C VAL A 539 3.26 28.56 9.10
N LEU A 540 2.21 28.85 8.34
CA LEU A 540 2.25 28.90 6.89
C LEU A 540 2.03 30.34 6.43
N ILE A 541 3.02 30.91 5.75
CA ILE A 541 2.93 32.25 5.19
C ILE A 541 3.04 32.22 3.66
N ARG A 542 2.36 33.18 3.02
CA ARG A 542 2.61 33.58 1.64
C ARG A 542 3.49 34.82 1.65
N VAL A 543 4.58 34.76 0.90
CA VAL A 543 5.51 35.86 0.65
C VAL A 543 5.28 36.32 -0.78
N SER A 544 4.93 37.57 -0.97
CA SER A 544 4.66 38.17 -2.28
C SER A 544 5.58 39.37 -2.52
N PRO A 545 6.07 39.55 -3.76
CA PRO A 545 6.90 40.68 -4.13
C PRO A 545 6.27 42.03 -3.81
#